data_7cb2f41a22f204cc831fc45efc4d8f1a
#
_entry.id   7cb2f41a22f204cc831fc45efc4d8f1a
#
_cell.length_a   1.000
_cell.length_b   1.000
_cell.length_c   1.000
_cell.angle_alpha   90.00
_cell.angle_beta   90.00
_cell.angle_gamma   90.00
#
_symmetry.space_group_name_H-M   'P 1'
#
loop_
_entity.id
_entity.type
_entity.pdbx_description
1 polymer ?
#
loop_
_entity_poly.entity_id
_entity_poly.type
_entity_poly.pdbx_seq_one_letter_code
_entity_poly.pdbx_strand_id
1 'polypeptide(L)'
;MKAALEDILASGLSRTASQSADTLERLAVISHNEGLASFEDAFRSLQNGYEAYFSRSSSVNAAGLMDESARLYEQICRLSRVKTDGELRNLGGVFHMDYEPAGDMELIGITAEAFQSRNGYQGETVYFLEKNTKKWYTYTSARPVYYDSRGRRGRMEKAAAPWGLNVSLEELAGTEVCLKQAKAGKTGRLSSSQDTKGMITGKHSFCPEDAGKWLYKDFGALFKEQCFLKNSWLKREEETLRIVCVQAAAWDAARFSQAEQKFSMAVFDSNGKELLTEMAYSRREDANIRYLERIADQVEKGEIPIPAIAGKLYLKDGKMILHPLEIFQWGQEAGKREAFADEWVSDSPQEQERVLKINAMEQMYRLLEEVSQQIEDLYQSGFDAVHDSTLGMLRQWAERAGESGLAFLGIQLGKLCREIESCRHSLHPVHGAELEIYVNIAEYLWLARGKTEFDLAEAYYTQ
;
A
#
# COMPACT_ATOMS: atom_id res chain seq x y z
N MET A 1 -8.15 -11.15 23.55
CA MET A 1 -7.76 -10.90 22.15
C MET A 1 -7.74 -12.19 21.34
N LYS A 2 -6.88 -13.18 21.66
CA LYS A 2 -6.70 -14.40 20.85
C LYS A 2 -8.02 -15.13 20.61
N ALA A 3 -8.73 -15.56 21.66
CA ALA A 3 -9.97 -16.31 21.53
C ALA A 3 -11.06 -15.58 20.72
N ALA A 4 -11.22 -14.26 20.91
CA ALA A 4 -12.20 -13.50 20.14
C ALA A 4 -11.90 -13.43 18.64
N LEU A 5 -10.61 -13.37 18.28
CA LEU A 5 -10.19 -13.41 16.88
C LEU A 5 -10.30 -14.83 16.29
N GLU A 6 -10.06 -15.87 17.13
CA GLU A 6 -10.30 -17.26 16.75
C GLU A 6 -11.76 -17.53 16.42
N ASP A 7 -12.69 -17.03 17.24
CA ASP A 7 -14.12 -17.17 17.00
C ASP A 7 -14.56 -16.50 15.68
N ILE A 8 -14.02 -15.29 15.40
CA ILE A 8 -14.29 -14.57 14.17
C ILE A 8 -13.76 -15.33 12.94
N LEU A 9 -12.52 -15.80 12.99
CA LEU A 9 -11.87 -16.53 11.90
C LEU A 9 -12.53 -17.89 11.67
N ALA A 10 -12.90 -18.60 12.73
CA ALA A 10 -13.58 -19.90 12.63
C ALA A 10 -14.95 -19.78 11.97
N SER A 11 -15.71 -18.74 12.32
CA SER A 11 -17.03 -18.47 11.75
C SER A 11 -16.97 -18.09 10.27
N GLY A 12 -15.90 -17.42 9.87
CA GLY A 12 -15.73 -16.85 8.54
C GLY A 12 -16.53 -15.56 8.31
N LEU A 13 -16.05 -14.74 7.37
CA LEU A 13 -16.58 -13.40 7.11
C LEU A 13 -18.09 -13.40 6.81
N SER A 14 -18.57 -14.38 6.02
CA SER A 14 -19.98 -14.46 5.59
C SER A 14 -20.97 -14.86 6.71
N ARG A 15 -20.49 -15.48 7.77
CA ARG A 15 -21.30 -15.95 8.92
C ARG A 15 -21.08 -15.16 10.18
N THR A 16 -20.06 -14.30 10.16
CA THR A 16 -19.76 -13.43 11.30
C THR A 16 -20.92 -12.48 11.55
N ALA A 17 -21.38 -12.42 12.80
CA ALA A 17 -22.46 -11.53 13.20
C ALA A 17 -22.00 -10.07 13.23
N SER A 18 -22.89 -9.11 12.97
CA SER A 18 -22.58 -7.67 13.02
C SER A 18 -22.02 -7.23 14.38
N GLN A 19 -22.41 -7.92 15.47
CA GLN A 19 -21.87 -7.68 16.82
C GLN A 19 -20.35 -7.96 16.95
N SER A 20 -19.75 -8.66 16.00
CA SER A 20 -18.29 -8.86 15.99
C SER A 20 -17.54 -7.55 15.78
N ALA A 21 -18.13 -6.58 15.06
CA ALA A 21 -17.56 -5.22 14.97
C ALA A 21 -17.48 -4.55 16.35
N ASP A 22 -18.52 -4.68 17.17
CA ASP A 22 -18.53 -4.17 18.56
C ASP A 22 -17.47 -4.88 19.43
N THR A 23 -17.20 -6.15 19.15
CA THR A 23 -16.15 -6.90 19.85
C THR A 23 -14.77 -6.40 19.47
N LEU A 24 -14.52 -6.15 18.17
CA LEU A 24 -13.28 -5.56 17.70
C LEU A 24 -13.06 -4.16 18.26
N GLU A 25 -14.13 -3.32 18.36
CA GLU A 25 -14.06 -2.01 19.00
C GLU A 25 -13.64 -2.11 20.47
N ARG A 26 -14.28 -3.02 21.24
CA ARG A 26 -13.90 -3.24 22.64
C ARG A 26 -12.45 -3.69 22.79
N LEU A 27 -11.95 -4.53 21.88
CA LEU A 27 -10.56 -4.96 21.89
C LEU A 27 -9.60 -3.81 21.54
N ALA A 28 -9.99 -2.91 20.63
CA ALA A 28 -9.25 -1.68 20.36
C ALA A 28 -9.15 -0.79 21.60
N VAL A 29 -10.27 -0.57 22.31
CA VAL A 29 -10.27 0.21 23.57
C VAL A 29 -9.42 -0.43 24.65
N ILE A 30 -9.46 -1.76 24.81
CA ILE A 30 -8.59 -2.47 25.75
C ILE A 30 -7.12 -2.28 25.36
N SER A 31 -6.78 -2.41 24.06
CA SER A 31 -5.43 -2.20 23.57
C SER A 31 -4.91 -0.79 23.85
N HIS A 32 -5.78 0.21 23.69
CA HIS A 32 -5.49 1.60 24.05
C HIS A 32 -5.13 1.75 25.53
N ASN A 33 -5.95 1.21 26.40
CA ASN A 33 -5.76 1.30 27.85
C ASN A 33 -4.50 0.59 28.35
N GLU A 34 -4.11 -0.49 27.66
CA GLU A 34 -2.89 -1.26 27.95
C GLU A 34 -1.63 -0.70 27.27
N GLY A 35 -1.74 0.42 26.55
CA GLY A 35 -0.58 1.04 25.90
C GLY A 35 -0.10 0.33 24.62
N LEU A 36 -0.95 -0.48 23.98
CA LEU A 36 -0.65 -1.28 22.79
C LEU A 36 -1.15 -0.59 21.52
N ALA A 37 -0.47 0.49 21.08
CA ALA A 37 -0.90 1.33 19.98
C ALA A 37 -1.09 0.57 18.65
N SER A 38 -0.13 -0.32 18.31
CA SER A 38 -0.21 -1.13 17.08
C SER A 38 -1.42 -2.07 17.07
N PHE A 39 -1.80 -2.60 18.23
CA PHE A 39 -2.97 -3.47 18.36
C PHE A 39 -4.26 -2.67 18.31
N GLU A 40 -4.32 -1.48 18.92
CA GLU A 40 -5.48 -0.60 18.78
C GLU A 40 -5.74 -0.28 17.31
N ASP A 41 -4.71 0.17 16.58
CA ASP A 41 -4.82 0.51 15.16
C ASP A 41 -5.29 -0.69 14.32
N ALA A 42 -4.74 -1.89 14.57
CA ALA A 42 -5.12 -3.10 13.87
C ALA A 42 -6.57 -3.51 14.15
N PHE A 43 -7.01 -3.47 15.41
CA PHE A 43 -8.40 -3.79 15.75
C PHE A 43 -9.40 -2.76 15.19
N ARG A 44 -9.06 -1.47 15.17
CA ARG A 44 -9.89 -0.44 14.53
C ARG A 44 -9.96 -0.60 13.03
N SER A 45 -8.86 -0.96 12.38
CA SER A 45 -8.84 -1.23 10.94
C SER A 45 -9.76 -2.40 10.59
N LEU A 46 -9.67 -3.50 11.33
CA LEU A 46 -10.55 -4.66 11.16
C LEU A 46 -12.01 -4.28 11.43
N GLN A 47 -12.31 -3.57 12.52
CA GLN A 47 -13.67 -3.10 12.85
C GLN A 47 -14.28 -2.35 11.66
N ASN A 48 -13.59 -1.33 11.14
CA ASN A 48 -14.07 -0.53 10.02
C ASN A 48 -14.24 -1.37 8.74
N GLY A 49 -13.35 -2.33 8.50
CA GLY A 49 -13.46 -3.27 7.39
C GLY A 49 -14.69 -4.18 7.50
N TYR A 50 -14.99 -4.69 8.68
CA TYR A 50 -16.19 -5.49 8.95
C TYR A 50 -17.47 -4.65 8.86
N GLU A 51 -17.48 -3.42 9.37
CA GLU A 51 -18.61 -2.49 9.20
C GLU A 51 -18.87 -2.15 7.73
N ALA A 52 -17.81 -1.93 6.95
CA ALA A 52 -17.90 -1.73 5.50
C ALA A 52 -18.48 -2.98 4.80
N TYR A 53 -18.09 -4.18 5.21
CA TYR A 53 -18.64 -5.43 4.70
C TYR A 53 -20.14 -5.56 5.03
N PHE A 54 -20.55 -5.36 6.28
CA PHE A 54 -21.95 -5.45 6.69
C PHE A 54 -22.84 -4.38 6.02
N SER A 55 -22.28 -3.19 5.76
CA SER A 55 -22.96 -2.13 5.01
C SER A 55 -22.93 -2.33 3.49
N ARG A 56 -22.35 -3.42 2.98
CA ARG A 56 -22.19 -3.74 1.56
C ARG A 56 -21.50 -2.63 0.77
N SER A 57 -20.47 -2.04 1.36
CA SER A 57 -19.67 -1.03 0.69
C SER A 57 -18.86 -1.65 -0.46
N SER A 58 -18.80 -0.96 -1.59
CA SER A 58 -17.96 -1.36 -2.73
C SER A 58 -16.45 -1.27 -2.44
N SER A 59 -16.06 -0.66 -1.33
CA SER A 59 -14.66 -0.52 -0.91
C SER A 59 -14.12 -1.73 -0.14
N VAL A 60 -14.92 -2.77 0.07
CA VAL A 60 -14.51 -3.98 0.80
C VAL A 60 -13.50 -4.77 -0.02
N ASN A 61 -12.38 -5.07 0.61
CA ASN A 61 -11.36 -5.98 0.11
C ASN A 61 -11.22 -7.17 1.06
N ALA A 62 -11.84 -8.30 0.74
CA ALA A 62 -11.82 -9.50 1.58
C ALA A 62 -10.41 -10.06 1.77
N ALA A 63 -9.57 -10.05 0.71
CA ALA A 63 -8.18 -10.45 0.79
C ALA A 63 -7.39 -9.55 1.77
N GLY A 64 -7.62 -8.24 1.72
CA GLY A 64 -7.01 -7.30 2.66
C GLY A 64 -7.44 -7.53 4.11
N LEU A 65 -8.72 -7.86 4.35
CA LEU A 65 -9.23 -8.21 5.69
C LEU A 65 -8.64 -9.52 6.19
N MET A 66 -8.49 -10.51 5.31
CA MET A 66 -7.82 -11.78 5.59
C MET A 66 -6.37 -11.53 6.04
N ASP A 67 -5.62 -10.78 5.27
CA ASP A 67 -4.22 -10.46 5.57
C ASP A 67 -4.07 -9.68 6.88
N GLU A 68 -4.96 -8.74 7.17
CA GLU A 68 -4.97 -8.00 8.43
C GLU A 68 -5.29 -8.91 9.62
N SER A 69 -6.28 -9.79 9.46
CA SER A 69 -6.68 -10.76 10.49
C SER A 69 -5.55 -11.75 10.80
N ALA A 70 -4.91 -12.31 9.77
CA ALA A 70 -3.80 -13.24 9.92
C ALA A 70 -2.61 -12.59 10.65
N ARG A 71 -2.25 -11.37 10.25
CA ARG A 71 -1.17 -10.61 10.90
C ARG A 71 -1.45 -10.27 12.35
N LEU A 72 -2.66 -9.81 12.62
CA LEU A 72 -3.06 -9.47 13.99
C LEU A 72 -3.04 -10.72 14.88
N TYR A 73 -3.49 -11.87 14.36
CA TYR A 73 -3.42 -13.14 15.07
C TYR A 73 -1.97 -13.54 15.39
N GLU A 74 -1.08 -13.44 14.42
CA GLU A 74 0.36 -13.72 14.63
C GLU A 74 0.97 -12.77 15.67
N GLN A 75 0.67 -11.46 15.58
CA GLN A 75 1.13 -10.48 16.56
C GLN A 75 0.62 -10.79 17.97
N ILE A 76 -0.62 -11.22 18.12
CA ILE A 76 -1.19 -11.65 19.40
C ILE A 76 -0.46 -12.90 19.93
N CYS A 77 -0.15 -13.87 19.05
CA CYS A 77 0.63 -15.05 19.43
C CYS A 77 2.06 -14.66 19.86
N ARG A 78 2.69 -13.69 19.20
CA ARG A 78 3.99 -13.14 19.61
C ARG A 78 3.92 -12.42 20.93
N LEU A 79 2.87 -11.60 21.14
CA LEU A 79 2.67 -10.87 22.40
C LEU A 79 2.65 -11.80 23.60
N SER A 80 2.05 -13.00 23.48
CA SER A 80 2.03 -14.00 24.55
C SER A 80 3.40 -14.61 24.87
N ARG A 81 4.39 -14.43 24.01
CA ARG A 81 5.77 -14.97 24.12
C ARG A 81 6.79 -13.91 24.49
N VAL A 82 6.41 -12.63 24.55
CA VAL A 82 7.27 -11.51 24.91
C VAL A 82 7.86 -11.72 26.31
N LYS A 83 9.16 -11.46 26.45
CA LYS A 83 9.89 -11.64 27.73
C LYS A 83 10.54 -10.35 28.23
N THR A 84 10.69 -9.35 27.40
CA THR A 84 11.38 -8.10 27.73
C THR A 84 10.52 -6.86 27.39
N ASP A 85 10.70 -5.78 28.16
CA ASP A 85 10.02 -4.50 27.93
C ASP A 85 10.37 -3.91 26.54
N GLY A 86 11.58 -4.16 26.04
CA GLY A 86 12.00 -3.71 24.70
C GLY A 86 11.22 -4.42 23.60
N GLU A 87 11.04 -5.74 23.69
CA GLU A 87 10.20 -6.52 22.77
C GLU A 87 8.74 -6.07 22.83
N LEU A 88 8.23 -5.82 24.06
CA LEU A 88 6.86 -5.34 24.25
C LEU A 88 6.63 -3.98 23.57
N ARG A 89 7.54 -3.02 23.75
CA ARG A 89 7.45 -1.71 23.09
C ARG A 89 7.53 -1.80 21.57
N ASN A 90 8.41 -2.66 21.06
CA ASN A 90 8.53 -2.84 19.61
C ASN A 90 7.27 -3.47 18.99
N LEU A 91 6.66 -4.43 19.68
CA LEU A 91 5.45 -5.11 19.21
C LEU A 91 4.18 -4.27 19.45
N GLY A 92 4.09 -3.66 20.64
CA GLY A 92 2.94 -2.82 21.04
C GLY A 92 2.84 -1.49 20.31
N GLY A 93 3.94 -1.03 19.75
CA GLY A 93 4.02 0.30 19.13
C GLY A 93 4.00 1.44 20.17
N VAL A 94 3.92 2.66 19.67
CA VAL A 94 3.85 3.87 20.50
C VAL A 94 2.75 4.79 19.98
N PHE A 95 2.00 5.42 20.90
CA PHE A 95 0.93 6.39 20.56
C PHE A 95 1.48 7.73 20.08
N HIS A 96 2.68 8.07 20.48
CA HIS A 96 3.31 9.33 20.11
C HIS A 96 4.56 9.08 19.30
N MET A 97 4.65 9.75 18.16
CA MET A 97 5.91 9.80 17.42
C MET A 97 6.93 10.61 18.20
N ASP A 98 8.13 10.07 18.35
CA ASP A 98 9.27 10.82 18.84
C ASP A 98 9.75 11.77 17.73
N TYR A 99 9.69 13.07 18.04
CA TYR A 99 10.19 14.11 17.17
C TYR A 99 11.51 14.64 17.71
N GLU A 100 12.53 14.59 16.86
CA GLU A 100 13.85 15.13 17.17
C GLU A 100 14.01 16.54 16.60
N PRO A 101 14.83 17.40 17.22
CA PRO A 101 15.13 18.71 16.65
C PRO A 101 15.78 18.56 15.26
N ALA A 102 15.18 19.16 14.26
CA ALA A 102 15.69 19.20 12.89
C ALA A 102 16.36 20.53 12.51
N GLY A 103 16.27 21.52 13.42
CA GLY A 103 16.85 22.85 13.20
C GLY A 103 16.01 23.75 12.30
N ASP A 104 16.66 24.68 11.63
CA ASP A 104 16.04 25.56 10.66
C ASP A 104 16.01 24.87 9.30
N MET A 105 14.88 24.99 8.59
CA MET A 105 14.64 24.28 7.33
C MET A 105 14.05 25.22 6.29
N GLU A 106 14.49 25.07 5.04
CA GLU A 106 13.87 25.70 3.87
C GLU A 106 13.16 24.64 3.02
N LEU A 107 11.84 24.71 2.98
CA LEU A 107 10.99 23.69 2.37
C LEU A 107 10.29 24.25 1.14
N ILE A 108 10.19 23.44 0.10
CA ILE A 108 9.34 23.67 -1.08
C ILE A 108 8.12 22.78 -0.90
N GLY A 109 6.92 23.37 -0.82
CA GLY A 109 5.66 22.64 -0.85
C GLY A 109 5.38 22.12 -2.26
N ILE A 110 5.28 20.80 -2.39
CA ILE A 110 5.10 20.14 -3.69
C ILE A 110 3.63 19.96 -4.01
N THR A 111 2.91 19.26 -3.14
CA THR A 111 1.50 18.96 -3.31
C THR A 111 0.84 18.67 -1.98
N ALA A 112 -0.50 18.68 -1.96
CA ALA A 112 -1.31 18.30 -0.81
C ALA A 112 -2.30 17.21 -1.22
N GLU A 113 -2.39 16.16 -0.43
CA GLU A 113 -3.28 15.01 -0.65
C GLU A 113 -4.27 14.89 0.50
N ALA A 114 -5.56 14.80 0.18
CA ALA A 114 -6.58 14.45 1.17
C ALA A 114 -6.70 12.93 1.28
N PHE A 115 -6.72 12.39 2.49
CA PHE A 115 -6.83 10.95 2.72
C PHE A 115 -7.95 10.57 3.68
N GLN A 116 -8.34 9.33 3.61
CA GLN A 116 -9.15 8.65 4.62
C GLN A 116 -8.50 7.30 4.91
N SER A 117 -8.08 7.09 6.16
CA SER A 117 -7.44 5.85 6.57
C SER A 117 -8.48 4.79 6.90
N ARG A 118 -8.07 3.51 6.83
CA ARG A 118 -8.90 2.38 7.26
C ARG A 118 -9.21 2.42 8.75
N ASN A 119 -8.37 3.04 9.57
CA ASN A 119 -8.55 3.20 11.01
C ASN A 119 -9.58 4.30 11.37
N GLY A 120 -10.33 4.82 10.40
CA GLY A 120 -11.36 5.84 10.65
C GLY A 120 -10.82 7.24 10.90
N TYR A 121 -9.64 7.57 10.39
CA TYR A 121 -9.12 8.92 10.35
C TYR A 121 -9.26 9.51 8.95
N GLN A 122 -9.52 10.80 8.88
CA GLN A 122 -9.48 11.58 7.65
C GLN A 122 -8.61 12.81 7.85
N GLY A 123 -7.98 13.28 6.78
CA GLY A 123 -7.10 14.43 6.89
C GLY A 123 -6.48 14.83 5.58
N GLU A 124 -5.47 15.68 5.70
CA GLU A 124 -4.66 16.17 4.60
C GLU A 124 -3.19 15.99 4.93
N THR A 125 -2.42 15.58 3.94
CA THR A 125 -0.94 15.48 4.01
C THR A 125 -0.36 16.44 2.98
N VAL A 126 0.56 17.30 3.41
CA VAL A 126 1.39 18.13 2.52
C VAL A 126 2.76 17.50 2.39
N TYR A 127 3.25 17.43 1.18
CA TYR A 127 4.56 16.92 0.83
C TYR A 127 5.52 18.06 0.55
N PHE A 128 6.67 18.03 1.20
CA PHE A 128 7.71 19.04 1.07
C PHE A 128 9.03 18.40 0.63
N LEU A 129 9.77 19.16 -0.15
CA LEU A 129 11.18 18.88 -0.44
C LEU A 129 12.05 19.93 0.25
N GLU A 130 13.02 19.49 1.06
CA GLU A 130 13.99 20.40 1.65
C GLU A 130 14.98 20.87 0.58
N LYS A 131 15.22 22.19 0.52
CA LYS A 131 15.89 22.86 -0.59
C LYS A 131 17.36 22.47 -0.73
N ASN A 132 18.07 22.28 0.40
CA ASN A 132 19.49 22.02 0.44
C ASN A 132 19.83 20.53 0.41
N THR A 133 19.19 19.73 1.28
CA THR A 133 19.48 18.30 1.42
C THR A 133 18.74 17.45 0.43
N LYS A 134 17.72 18.02 -0.24
CA LYS A 134 16.82 17.30 -1.15
C LYS A 134 16.16 16.08 -0.48
N LYS A 135 15.83 16.20 0.83
CA LYS A 135 15.07 15.18 1.55
C LYS A 135 13.59 15.50 1.52
N TRP A 136 12.77 14.45 1.43
CA TRP A 136 11.34 14.56 1.54
C TRP A 136 10.91 14.71 3.01
N TYR A 137 9.96 15.60 3.22
CA TYR A 137 9.28 15.78 4.49
C TYR A 137 7.77 15.83 4.26
N THR A 138 7.00 15.47 5.28
CA THR A 138 5.54 15.56 5.25
C THR A 138 5.01 16.20 6.49
N TYR A 139 3.89 16.86 6.36
CA TYR A 139 3.04 17.21 7.49
C TYR A 139 1.64 16.67 7.25
N THR A 140 1.09 15.98 8.25
CA THR A 140 -0.25 15.39 8.18
C THR A 140 -1.12 15.94 9.30
N SER A 141 -2.24 16.55 8.95
CA SER A 141 -3.33 16.87 9.87
C SER A 141 -4.40 15.80 9.75
N ALA A 142 -4.60 15.01 10.78
CA ALA A 142 -5.58 13.92 10.81
C ALA A 142 -6.56 14.10 11.97
N ARG A 143 -7.83 13.75 11.73
CA ARG A 143 -8.89 13.75 12.75
C ARG A 143 -9.73 12.48 12.65
N PRO A 144 -10.23 11.93 13.77
CA PRO A 144 -11.14 10.80 13.75
C PRO A 144 -12.48 11.15 13.09
N VAL A 145 -13.03 10.23 12.30
CA VAL A 145 -14.32 10.40 11.60
C VAL A 145 -15.51 10.33 12.56
N TYR A 146 -15.39 9.66 13.72
CA TYR A 146 -16.52 9.44 14.66
C TYR A 146 -17.12 10.73 15.23
N TYR A 147 -16.41 11.84 15.20
CA TYR A 147 -16.93 13.13 15.67
C TYR A 147 -17.81 13.83 14.65
N ASP A 148 -17.87 13.36 13.40
CA ASP A 148 -18.70 13.92 12.33
C ASP A 148 -20.14 13.34 12.26
N SER A 149 -20.59 12.61 13.30
CA SER A 149 -21.91 11.94 13.37
C SER A 149 -23.14 12.88 13.34
N ARG A 150 -22.94 14.17 13.21
CA ARG A 150 -24.00 15.17 13.02
C ARG A 150 -24.19 15.59 11.57
N GLY A 151 -24.40 14.64 10.66
CA GLY A 151 -25.19 14.85 9.43
C GLY A 151 -24.92 16.08 8.56
N ARG A 152 -23.90 16.88 8.80
CA ARG A 152 -23.49 17.92 7.89
C ARG A 152 -22.64 17.31 6.79
N ARG A 153 -23.27 16.99 5.68
CA ARG A 153 -22.61 16.85 4.35
C ARG A 153 -22.00 18.20 3.94
N GLY A 154 -21.11 18.73 4.78
CA GLY A 154 -20.34 19.93 4.53
C GLY A 154 -19.06 19.56 3.83
N ARG A 155 -18.71 20.36 2.82
CA ARG A 155 -17.37 20.46 2.24
C ARG A 155 -16.36 20.31 3.38
N MET A 156 -15.40 19.37 3.28
CA MET A 156 -14.33 19.26 4.29
C MET A 156 -13.73 20.64 4.48
N GLU A 157 -13.77 21.15 5.72
CA GLU A 157 -13.03 22.38 6.03
C GLU A 157 -11.55 22.10 5.77
N LYS A 158 -10.93 22.91 4.92
CA LYS A 158 -9.50 22.83 4.63
C LYS A 158 -8.74 22.91 5.94
N ALA A 159 -7.84 21.97 6.18
CA ALA A 159 -7.05 21.97 7.40
C ALA A 159 -6.14 23.19 7.44
N ALA A 160 -6.11 23.89 8.59
CA ALA A 160 -5.21 25.02 8.79
C ALA A 160 -3.76 24.55 8.87
N ALA A 161 -2.84 25.29 8.26
CA ALA A 161 -1.42 25.05 8.39
C ALA A 161 -0.94 25.31 9.83
N PRO A 162 -0.02 24.48 10.37
CA PRO A 162 0.57 24.69 11.68
C PRO A 162 1.63 25.82 11.64
N TRP A 163 2.43 25.93 12.66
CA TRP A 163 3.61 26.79 12.78
C TRP A 163 3.32 28.29 12.76
N GLY A 164 2.06 28.68 13.05
CA GLY A 164 1.61 30.07 13.02
C GLY A 164 1.39 30.65 11.64
N LEU A 165 1.28 29.80 10.62
CA LEU A 165 0.92 30.20 9.26
C LEU A 165 -0.58 30.44 9.15
N ASN A 166 -0.98 31.50 8.46
CA ASN A 166 -2.39 31.86 8.29
C ASN A 166 -2.89 31.46 6.89
N VAL A 167 -2.70 30.17 6.54
CA VAL A 167 -3.09 29.56 5.27
C VAL A 167 -3.60 28.15 5.52
N SER A 168 -4.29 27.53 4.54
CA SER A 168 -4.65 26.12 4.58
C SER A 168 -3.44 25.24 4.21
N LEU A 169 -3.52 23.93 4.51
CA LEU A 169 -2.50 22.97 4.10
C LEU A 169 -2.36 22.89 2.57
N GLU A 170 -3.48 22.90 1.85
CA GLU A 170 -3.48 22.88 0.39
C GLU A 170 -2.75 24.11 -0.20
N GLU A 171 -2.87 25.28 0.44
CA GLU A 171 -2.20 26.51 -0.02
C GLU A 171 -0.68 26.49 0.20
N LEU A 172 -0.15 25.54 0.96
CA LEU A 172 1.30 25.34 1.10
C LEU A 172 1.91 24.67 -0.14
N ALA A 173 1.12 23.98 -0.95
CA ALA A 173 1.58 23.46 -2.25
C ALA A 173 1.95 24.63 -3.16
N GLY A 174 3.12 24.55 -3.81
CA GLY A 174 3.63 25.62 -4.67
C GLY A 174 4.17 26.85 -3.90
N THR A 175 4.52 26.71 -2.61
CA THR A 175 5.13 27.77 -1.82
C THR A 175 6.48 27.37 -1.24
N GLU A 176 7.31 28.37 -0.99
CA GLU A 176 8.52 28.20 -0.15
C GLU A 176 8.17 28.52 1.30
N VAL A 177 8.54 27.62 2.20
CA VAL A 177 8.29 27.74 3.63
C VAL A 177 9.61 27.64 4.42
N CYS A 178 9.93 28.67 5.18
CA CYS A 178 11.03 28.63 6.12
C CYS A 178 10.49 28.26 7.50
N LEU A 179 11.00 27.17 8.08
CA LEU A 179 10.70 26.75 9.44
C LEU A 179 11.89 27.03 10.35
N LYS A 180 11.61 27.65 11.50
CA LYS A 180 12.58 27.84 12.60
C LYS A 180 12.30 26.84 13.70
N GLN A 181 13.35 26.24 14.25
CA GLN A 181 13.26 25.24 15.31
C GLN A 181 12.31 24.06 14.93
N ALA A 182 12.41 23.60 13.70
CA ALA A 182 11.62 22.47 13.23
C ALA A 182 11.96 21.19 14.01
N LYS A 183 10.95 20.36 14.19
CA LYS A 183 11.10 19.02 14.76
C LYS A 183 10.55 18.00 13.76
N ALA A 184 11.29 16.92 13.50
CA ALA A 184 10.93 15.89 12.56
C ALA A 184 11.09 14.50 13.17
N GLY A 185 10.18 13.59 12.82
CA GLY A 185 10.33 12.16 13.09
C GLY A 185 11.36 11.53 12.16
N LYS A 186 11.79 10.31 12.48
CA LYS A 186 12.78 9.54 11.68
C LYS A 186 12.37 9.35 10.22
N THR A 187 11.07 9.32 9.94
CA THR A 187 10.46 9.14 8.64
C THR A 187 10.30 10.42 7.83
N GLY A 188 10.72 11.55 8.35
CA GLY A 188 10.55 12.85 7.72
C GLY A 188 9.19 13.53 8.02
N ARG A 189 8.37 12.98 8.91
CA ARG A 189 7.13 13.64 9.34
C ARG A 189 7.46 14.82 10.25
N LEU A 190 6.93 15.99 9.90
CA LEU A 190 7.11 17.24 10.66
C LEU A 190 6.10 17.32 11.82
N SER A 191 6.57 17.86 12.94
CA SER A 191 5.74 18.12 14.12
C SER A 191 4.98 19.44 14.00
N SER A 192 3.77 19.50 14.57
CA SER A 192 3.01 20.73 14.79
C SER A 192 3.39 21.48 16.07
N SER A 193 4.60 21.25 16.62
CA SER A 193 5.06 21.87 17.86
C SER A 193 4.88 23.39 17.84
N GLN A 194 4.41 23.96 18.94
CA GLN A 194 4.24 25.41 19.10
C GLN A 194 5.58 26.16 19.09
N ASP A 195 6.68 25.47 19.37
CA ASP A 195 8.03 26.06 19.34
C ASP A 195 8.47 26.36 17.90
N THR A 196 7.98 25.54 16.93
CA THR A 196 8.30 25.72 15.51
C THR A 196 7.52 26.93 14.97
N LYS A 197 8.25 27.85 14.32
CA LYS A 197 7.66 29.03 13.65
C LYS A 197 7.89 28.94 12.15
N GLY A 198 6.83 29.09 11.39
CA GLY A 198 6.85 29.07 9.93
C GLY A 198 6.70 30.47 9.33
N MET A 199 7.30 30.68 8.19
CA MET A 199 7.11 31.84 7.35
C MET A 199 7.09 31.44 5.89
N ILE A 200 6.07 31.86 5.14
CA ILE A 200 6.03 31.70 3.68
C ILE A 200 6.93 32.80 3.10
N THR A 201 7.96 32.38 2.37
CA THR A 201 8.95 33.32 1.77
C THR A 201 8.60 33.68 0.34
N GLY A 202 7.78 32.89 -0.33
CA GLY A 202 7.33 33.15 -1.68
C GLY A 202 6.50 32.04 -2.30
N LYS A 203 6.08 32.26 -3.54
CA LYS A 203 5.56 31.18 -4.41
C LYS A 203 6.74 30.52 -5.09
N HIS A 204 6.65 29.21 -5.27
CA HIS A 204 7.68 28.43 -5.95
C HIS A 204 7.05 27.53 -7.00
N SER A 205 7.57 27.61 -8.23
CA SER A 205 7.21 26.70 -9.30
C SER A 205 8.25 25.59 -9.31
N PHE A 206 7.86 24.38 -8.88
CA PHE A 206 8.76 23.23 -8.83
C PHE A 206 9.35 22.92 -10.20
N CYS A 207 10.64 22.75 -10.27
CA CYS A 207 11.40 22.57 -11.51
C CYS A 207 12.34 21.34 -11.45
N PRO A 208 12.92 20.90 -12.58
CA PRO A 208 13.82 19.74 -12.62
C PRO A 208 15.01 19.85 -11.68
N GLU A 209 15.55 21.06 -11.49
CA GLU A 209 16.68 21.32 -10.59
C GLU A 209 16.31 21.10 -9.13
N ASP A 210 15.06 21.38 -8.77
CA ASP A 210 14.55 21.12 -7.42
C ASP A 210 14.41 19.62 -7.17
N ALA A 211 13.85 18.89 -8.13
CA ALA A 211 13.72 17.44 -8.05
C ALA A 211 15.06 16.74 -7.90
N GLY A 212 16.09 17.22 -8.62
CA GLY A 212 17.46 16.72 -8.52
C GLY A 212 17.54 15.19 -8.65
N LYS A 213 18.09 14.53 -7.62
CA LYS A 213 18.25 13.06 -7.58
C LYS A 213 16.91 12.27 -7.54
N TRP A 214 15.78 12.92 -7.29
CA TRP A 214 14.47 12.29 -7.26
C TRP A 214 13.78 12.31 -8.62
N LEU A 215 14.38 12.93 -9.64
CA LEU A 215 13.88 12.92 -11.01
C LEU A 215 14.47 11.75 -11.78
N TYR A 216 13.64 10.79 -12.10
CA TYR A 216 14.00 9.59 -12.85
C TYR A 216 13.50 9.66 -14.29
N LYS A 217 14.43 9.47 -15.23
CA LYS A 217 14.17 9.32 -16.67
C LYS A 217 14.45 7.91 -17.18
N ASP A 218 15.15 7.11 -16.39
CA ASP A 218 15.47 5.70 -16.60
C ASP A 218 14.74 4.88 -15.53
N PHE A 219 13.83 4.03 -15.94
CA PHE A 219 13.02 3.23 -15.01
C PHE A 219 13.79 2.02 -14.45
N GLY A 220 14.85 1.59 -15.11
CA GLY A 220 15.78 0.61 -14.55
C GLY A 220 16.56 1.19 -13.37
N ALA A 221 17.07 2.42 -13.49
CA ALA A 221 17.71 3.13 -12.39
C ALA A 221 16.71 3.39 -11.24
N LEU A 222 15.49 3.81 -11.57
CA LEU A 222 14.39 3.99 -10.59
C LEU A 222 14.14 2.71 -9.78
N PHE A 223 13.97 1.56 -10.47
CA PHE A 223 13.76 0.28 -9.81
C PHE A 223 14.92 -0.07 -8.88
N LYS A 224 16.15 0.03 -9.40
CA LYS A 224 17.35 -0.30 -8.63
C LYS A 224 17.48 0.53 -7.36
N GLU A 225 17.27 1.83 -7.42
CA GLU A 225 17.45 2.71 -6.27
C GLU A 225 16.29 2.66 -5.28
N GLN A 226 15.06 2.57 -5.76
CA GLN A 226 13.88 2.69 -4.91
C GLN A 226 13.29 1.35 -4.48
N CYS A 227 13.35 0.34 -5.33
CA CYS A 227 12.79 -0.97 -5.03
C CYS A 227 13.85 -1.97 -4.58
N PHE A 228 14.90 -2.15 -5.38
CA PHE A 228 15.92 -3.17 -5.14
C PHE A 228 16.76 -2.88 -3.88
N LEU A 229 17.36 -1.70 -3.79
CA LEU A 229 18.24 -1.36 -2.65
C LEU A 229 17.49 -1.22 -1.32
N LYS A 230 16.20 -0.93 -1.37
CA LYS A 230 15.37 -0.80 -0.15
C LYS A 230 14.68 -2.09 0.26
N ASN A 231 14.82 -3.20 -0.49
CA ASN A 231 14.09 -4.45 -0.26
C ASN A 231 12.58 -4.22 -0.02
N SER A 232 11.96 -3.46 -0.93
CA SER A 232 10.61 -2.93 -0.77
C SER A 232 9.52 -3.99 -0.59
N TRP A 233 9.77 -5.23 -1.02
CA TRP A 233 8.85 -6.36 -0.86
C TRP A 233 8.79 -6.93 0.57
N LEU A 234 9.84 -6.73 1.38
CA LEU A 234 9.87 -7.17 2.78
C LEU A 234 9.27 -6.17 3.76
N LYS A 235 9.29 -4.88 3.38
CA LYS A 235 8.89 -3.81 4.28
C LYS A 235 7.55 -3.25 3.86
N ARG A 236 6.63 -3.16 4.80
CA ARG A 236 5.48 -2.26 4.71
C ARG A 236 5.97 -0.86 5.01
N GLU A 237 6.61 -0.26 4.00
CA GLU A 237 7.25 1.03 4.19
C GLU A 237 6.23 2.15 4.38
N GLU A 238 6.63 3.12 5.19
CA GLU A 238 5.96 4.39 5.33
C GLU A 238 5.91 5.10 3.98
N GLU A 239 4.76 5.63 3.65
CA GLU A 239 4.45 6.23 2.34
C GLU A 239 5.44 7.30 1.88
N THR A 240 6.08 8.02 2.83
CA THR A 240 7.04 9.08 2.55
C THR A 240 8.32 8.63 1.85
N LEU A 241 8.71 7.36 2.02
CA LEU A 241 9.93 6.83 1.43
C LEU A 241 9.75 6.39 -0.03
N ARG A 242 8.53 6.45 -0.54
CA ARG A 242 8.17 5.99 -1.90
C ARG A 242 7.92 7.12 -2.88
N ILE A 243 8.08 8.38 -2.46
CA ILE A 243 7.83 9.53 -3.33
C ILE A 243 8.97 9.67 -4.31
N VAL A 244 8.61 9.68 -5.59
CA VAL A 244 9.54 9.88 -6.72
C VAL A 244 8.93 10.86 -7.71
N CYS A 245 9.77 11.43 -8.56
CA CYS A 245 9.37 12.21 -9.71
C CYS A 245 9.87 11.51 -10.98
N VAL A 246 9.00 11.27 -11.94
CA VAL A 246 9.34 10.60 -13.19
C VAL A 246 9.11 11.54 -14.37
N GLN A 247 10.02 11.51 -15.33
CA GLN A 247 9.91 12.16 -16.63
C GLN A 247 9.95 11.09 -17.70
N ALA A 248 8.79 10.72 -18.22
CA ALA A 248 8.68 9.72 -19.27
C ALA A 248 9.11 10.28 -20.64
N ALA A 249 9.57 9.39 -21.51
CA ALA A 249 9.86 9.71 -22.91
C ALA A 249 8.62 9.53 -23.80
N ALA A 250 7.71 8.62 -23.43
CA ALA A 250 6.46 8.40 -24.14
C ALA A 250 5.32 8.06 -23.17
N TRP A 251 4.08 8.33 -23.60
CA TRP A 251 2.84 7.95 -22.91
C TRP A 251 1.99 7.11 -23.85
N ASP A 252 1.29 6.13 -23.30
CA ASP A 252 0.20 5.43 -24.01
C ASP A 252 -1.16 6.01 -23.64
N ALA A 253 -2.19 5.64 -24.40
CA ALA A 253 -3.54 6.12 -24.19
C ALA A 253 -4.03 5.84 -22.75
N ALA A 254 -4.52 6.88 -22.10
CA ALA A 254 -5.14 6.79 -20.79
C ALA A 254 -6.47 5.99 -20.88
N ARG A 255 -6.73 5.12 -19.92
CA ARG A 255 -7.94 4.30 -19.88
C ARG A 255 -8.56 4.31 -18.50
N PHE A 256 -9.87 4.55 -18.44
CA PHE A 256 -10.65 4.32 -17.24
C PHE A 256 -11.38 2.96 -17.36
N SER A 257 -11.04 2.02 -16.48
CA SER A 257 -11.74 0.74 -16.39
C SER A 257 -12.97 0.89 -15.52
N GLN A 258 -14.16 0.77 -16.10
CA GLN A 258 -15.41 0.77 -15.33
C GLN A 258 -15.56 -0.49 -14.47
N ALA A 259 -14.99 -1.62 -14.90
CA ALA A 259 -15.05 -2.87 -14.13
C ALA A 259 -14.18 -2.80 -12.87
N GLU A 260 -12.98 -2.24 -12.99
CA GLU A 260 -12.04 -2.09 -11.86
C GLU A 260 -12.19 -0.78 -11.12
N GLN A 261 -13.03 0.15 -11.62
CA GLN A 261 -13.18 1.51 -11.07
C GLN A 261 -11.81 2.20 -10.88
N LYS A 262 -10.99 2.15 -11.93
CA LYS A 262 -9.60 2.61 -11.87
C LYS A 262 -9.20 3.30 -13.19
N PHE A 263 -8.52 4.42 -13.05
CA PHE A 263 -7.77 5.05 -14.13
C PHE A 263 -6.40 4.38 -14.24
N SER A 264 -5.95 4.09 -15.45
CA SER A 264 -4.60 3.59 -15.73
C SER A 264 -4.03 4.19 -17.01
N MET A 265 -2.72 4.43 -17.00
CA MET A 265 -1.97 4.97 -18.12
C MET A 265 -0.55 4.41 -18.06
N ALA A 266 -0.06 3.87 -19.16
CA ALA A 266 1.32 3.43 -19.28
C ALA A 266 2.22 4.61 -19.70
N VAL A 267 3.33 4.77 -19.01
CA VAL A 267 4.38 5.71 -19.36
C VAL A 267 5.69 4.93 -19.61
N PHE A 268 6.50 5.38 -20.54
CA PHE A 268 7.70 4.67 -20.98
C PHE A 268 8.93 5.56 -20.87
N ASP A 269 10.04 4.97 -20.47
CA ASP A 269 11.34 5.64 -20.55
C ASP A 269 11.93 5.59 -21.97
N SER A 270 13.11 6.17 -22.16
CA SER A 270 13.81 6.14 -23.46
C SER A 270 14.29 4.75 -23.88
N ASN A 271 14.32 3.79 -22.96
CA ASN A 271 14.69 2.40 -23.20
C ASN A 271 13.46 1.51 -23.49
N GLY A 272 12.24 2.10 -23.50
CA GLY A 272 11.00 1.39 -23.72
C GLY A 272 10.46 0.67 -22.48
N LYS A 273 11.08 0.84 -21.31
CA LYS A 273 10.58 0.24 -20.06
C LYS A 273 9.33 0.95 -19.59
N GLU A 274 8.32 0.14 -19.25
CA GLU A 274 7.01 0.61 -18.83
C GLU A 274 6.96 0.89 -17.32
N LEU A 275 6.26 1.96 -16.96
CA LEU A 275 5.77 2.24 -15.61
C LEU A 275 4.28 2.54 -15.71
N LEU A 276 3.44 1.87 -14.91
CA LEU A 276 2.02 2.12 -14.90
C LEU A 276 1.68 3.25 -13.93
N THR A 277 0.91 4.24 -14.41
CA THR A 277 0.32 5.27 -13.55
C THR A 277 -1.12 4.86 -13.27
N GLU A 278 -1.47 4.63 -11.99
CA GLU A 278 -2.79 4.16 -11.59
C GLU A 278 -3.40 5.05 -10.51
N MET A 279 -4.73 5.30 -10.63
CA MET A 279 -5.52 5.98 -9.60
C MET A 279 -6.88 5.29 -9.45
N ALA A 280 -7.16 4.76 -8.25
CA ALA A 280 -8.45 4.17 -7.95
C ALA A 280 -9.53 5.26 -7.88
N TYR A 281 -10.73 4.96 -8.41
CA TYR A 281 -11.84 5.90 -8.35
C TYR A 281 -12.36 6.05 -6.92
N SER A 282 -12.52 7.28 -6.53
CA SER A 282 -13.35 7.67 -5.40
C SER A 282 -14.02 9.00 -5.73
N ARG A 283 -15.05 9.37 -4.98
CA ARG A 283 -15.71 10.69 -5.17
C ARG A 283 -14.73 11.87 -5.00
N ARG A 284 -13.65 11.67 -4.26
CA ARG A 284 -12.61 12.67 -4.03
C ARG A 284 -11.68 12.75 -5.24
N GLU A 285 -11.34 11.60 -5.82
CA GLU A 285 -10.41 11.49 -6.93
C GLU A 285 -11.05 11.77 -8.31
N ASP A 286 -12.37 11.92 -8.38
CA ASP A 286 -13.08 12.19 -9.64
C ASP A 286 -12.52 13.42 -10.41
N ALA A 287 -12.22 14.48 -9.69
CA ALA A 287 -11.63 15.69 -10.31
C ALA A 287 -10.19 15.45 -10.78
N ASN A 288 -9.39 14.68 -10.02
CA ASN A 288 -8.02 14.34 -10.35
C ASN A 288 -7.98 13.40 -11.56
N ILE A 289 -8.84 12.38 -11.60
CA ILE A 289 -8.97 11.47 -12.74
C ILE A 289 -9.32 12.24 -14.02
N ARG A 290 -10.32 13.12 -13.98
CA ARG A 290 -10.67 13.95 -15.14
C ARG A 290 -9.55 14.90 -15.57
N TYR A 291 -8.76 15.36 -14.61
CA TYR A 291 -7.59 16.18 -14.91
C TYR A 291 -6.53 15.35 -15.64
N LEU A 292 -6.25 14.12 -15.15
CA LEU A 292 -5.32 13.17 -15.77
C LEU A 292 -5.75 12.79 -17.19
N GLU A 293 -7.03 12.46 -17.40
CA GLU A 293 -7.58 12.17 -18.73
C GLU A 293 -7.40 13.36 -19.70
N ARG A 294 -7.67 14.58 -19.24
CA ARG A 294 -7.48 15.77 -20.05
C ARG A 294 -6.03 16.02 -20.42
N ILE A 295 -5.10 15.83 -19.47
CA ILE A 295 -3.66 15.97 -19.74
C ILE A 295 -3.20 14.89 -20.74
N ALA A 296 -3.63 13.65 -20.57
CA ALA A 296 -3.32 12.57 -21.49
C ALA A 296 -3.81 12.87 -22.92
N ASP A 297 -5.05 13.36 -23.07
CA ASP A 297 -5.61 13.80 -24.34
C ASP A 297 -4.79 14.92 -25.00
N GLN A 298 -4.34 15.90 -24.22
CA GLN A 298 -3.52 17.00 -24.71
C GLN A 298 -2.13 16.56 -25.16
N VAL A 299 -1.52 15.61 -24.44
CA VAL A 299 -0.24 14.98 -24.83
C VAL A 299 -0.40 14.18 -26.11
N GLU A 300 -1.47 13.38 -26.22
CA GLU A 300 -1.76 12.57 -27.43
C GLU A 300 -1.96 13.44 -28.67
N LYS A 301 -2.63 14.57 -28.52
CA LYS A 301 -2.82 15.56 -29.60
C LYS A 301 -1.57 16.39 -29.91
N GLY A 302 -0.52 16.27 -29.11
CA GLY A 302 0.69 17.08 -29.24
C GLY A 302 0.50 18.56 -28.86
N GLU A 303 -0.53 18.88 -28.08
CA GLU A 303 -0.81 20.23 -27.62
C GLU A 303 0.12 20.69 -26.49
N ILE A 304 0.56 19.72 -25.66
CA ILE A 304 1.52 19.93 -24.58
C ILE A 304 2.62 18.88 -24.62
N PRO A 305 3.83 19.20 -24.10
CA PRO A 305 4.88 18.21 -23.93
C PRO A 305 4.50 17.20 -22.85
N ILE A 306 5.14 16.04 -22.87
CA ILE A 306 4.98 15.00 -21.83
C ILE A 306 5.41 15.60 -20.47
N PRO A 307 4.48 15.75 -19.51
CA PRO A 307 4.81 16.33 -18.22
C PRO A 307 5.58 15.36 -17.33
N ALA A 308 6.24 15.88 -16.31
CA ALA A 308 6.76 15.06 -15.22
C ALA A 308 5.64 14.75 -14.20
N ILE A 309 5.71 13.59 -13.57
CA ILE A 309 4.75 13.13 -12.58
C ILE A 309 5.47 12.88 -11.27
N ALA A 310 5.08 13.58 -10.21
CA ALA A 310 5.44 13.17 -8.85
C ALA A 310 4.38 12.22 -8.29
N GLY A 311 4.80 11.15 -7.65
CA GLY A 311 3.86 10.17 -7.13
C GLY A 311 4.49 9.19 -6.16
N LYS A 312 3.65 8.29 -5.63
CA LYS A 312 4.05 7.19 -4.75
C LYS A 312 4.29 5.94 -5.58
N LEU A 313 5.47 5.36 -5.42
CA LEU A 313 5.88 4.17 -6.16
C LEU A 313 5.54 2.89 -5.40
N TYR A 314 4.93 1.93 -6.09
CA TYR A 314 4.60 0.59 -5.59
C TYR A 314 5.06 -0.48 -6.58
N LEU A 315 5.18 -1.73 -6.10
CA LEU A 315 5.25 -2.91 -6.97
C LEU A 315 3.89 -3.61 -6.98
N LYS A 316 3.47 -4.05 -8.15
CA LYS A 316 2.26 -4.84 -8.34
C LYS A 316 2.37 -5.64 -9.64
N ASP A 317 2.08 -6.93 -9.57
CA ASP A 317 2.10 -7.87 -10.71
C ASP A 317 3.44 -7.84 -11.48
N GLY A 318 4.55 -7.72 -10.76
CA GLY A 318 5.90 -7.65 -11.35
C GLY A 318 6.22 -6.33 -12.07
N LYS A 319 5.41 -5.30 -11.92
CA LYS A 319 5.61 -3.97 -12.50
C LYS A 319 5.65 -2.87 -11.43
N MET A 320 6.35 -1.79 -11.74
CA MET A 320 6.26 -0.57 -10.94
C MET A 320 4.96 0.16 -11.26
N ILE A 321 4.24 0.55 -10.21
CA ILE A 321 3.03 1.35 -10.27
C ILE A 321 3.28 2.70 -9.61
N LEU A 322 2.93 3.77 -10.28
CA LEU A 322 2.99 5.13 -9.75
C LEU A 322 1.58 5.63 -9.45
N HIS A 323 1.28 5.87 -8.18
CA HIS A 323 0.09 6.63 -7.81
C HIS A 323 0.41 8.13 -7.93
N PRO A 324 -0.17 8.85 -8.91
CA PRO A 324 0.19 10.23 -9.18
C PRO A 324 -0.32 11.15 -8.06
N LEU A 325 0.53 12.06 -7.59
CA LEU A 325 0.21 13.11 -6.63
C LEU A 325 0.16 14.49 -7.28
N GLU A 326 1.08 14.76 -8.23
CA GLU A 326 1.18 16.06 -8.89
C GLU A 326 1.78 15.90 -10.29
N ILE A 327 1.40 16.80 -11.19
CA ILE A 327 1.89 16.83 -12.58
C ILE A 327 2.55 18.18 -12.85
N PHE A 328 3.79 18.13 -13.38
CA PHE A 328 4.57 19.32 -13.68
C PHE A 328 4.79 19.46 -15.18
N GLN A 329 4.32 20.55 -15.75
CA GLN A 329 4.57 20.91 -17.15
C GLN A 329 5.93 21.64 -17.25
N TRP A 330 7.01 20.91 -17.38
CA TRP A 330 8.33 21.46 -17.63
C TRP A 330 8.56 21.50 -19.14
N GLY A 331 8.83 22.66 -19.69
CA GLY A 331 8.91 22.89 -21.13
C GLY A 331 9.92 22.01 -21.88
N GLN A 332 9.55 20.78 -22.16
CA GLN A 332 10.19 19.90 -23.12
C GLN A 332 9.36 19.88 -24.38
N GLU A 333 9.98 19.78 -25.57
CA GLU A 333 9.26 19.57 -26.81
C GLU A 333 8.46 18.26 -26.71
N ALA A 334 7.23 18.26 -27.25
CA ALA A 334 6.40 17.07 -27.31
C ALA A 334 7.15 15.96 -28.03
N GLY A 335 7.58 14.94 -27.32
CA GLY A 335 8.14 13.74 -27.89
C GLY A 335 7.04 13.04 -28.69
N LYS A 336 7.18 12.98 -30.01
CA LYS A 336 6.35 12.06 -30.81
C LYS A 336 6.72 10.65 -30.37
N ARG A 337 5.72 9.84 -30.05
CA ARG A 337 5.89 8.41 -29.88
C ARG A 337 6.50 7.84 -31.17
N GLU A 338 7.80 7.64 -31.20
CA GLU A 338 8.37 6.64 -32.11
C GLU A 338 7.93 5.31 -31.52
N ALA A 339 7.22 4.51 -32.32
CA ALA A 339 6.89 3.15 -31.91
C ALA A 339 8.23 2.50 -31.53
N PHE A 340 8.38 2.15 -30.23
CA PHE A 340 9.48 1.31 -29.81
C PHE A 340 9.34 0.05 -30.67
N ALA A 341 10.30 -0.18 -31.56
CA ALA A 341 10.29 -1.35 -32.43
C ALA A 341 10.17 -2.56 -31.51
N ASP A 342 9.22 -3.46 -31.82
CA ASP A 342 9.15 -4.75 -31.16
C ASP A 342 10.58 -5.28 -31.10
N GLU A 343 11.11 -5.46 -29.90
CA GLU A 343 12.47 -5.96 -29.71
C GLU A 343 12.54 -7.29 -30.46
N TRP A 344 13.42 -7.36 -31.42
CA TRP A 344 13.76 -8.62 -32.06
C TRP A 344 14.29 -9.52 -30.96
N VAL A 345 13.49 -10.52 -30.58
CA VAL A 345 13.93 -11.55 -29.64
C VAL A 345 15.16 -12.19 -30.25
N SER A 346 16.31 -11.92 -29.67
CA SER A 346 17.57 -12.50 -30.10
C SER A 346 17.49 -14.00 -29.83
N ASP A 347 17.68 -14.83 -30.85
CA ASP A 347 17.70 -16.31 -30.73
C ASP A 347 18.96 -16.84 -30.00
N SER A 348 19.59 -16.02 -29.14
CA SER A 348 20.73 -16.47 -28.38
C SER A 348 20.34 -17.46 -27.28
N PRO A 349 21.16 -18.48 -27.00
CA PRO A 349 20.88 -19.44 -25.92
C PRO A 349 20.66 -18.77 -24.56
N GLN A 350 21.32 -17.64 -24.29
CA GLN A 350 21.15 -16.86 -23.07
C GLN A 350 19.77 -16.22 -22.98
N GLU A 351 19.26 -15.70 -24.10
CA GLU A 351 17.92 -15.11 -24.14
C GLU A 351 16.83 -16.17 -24.02
N GLN A 352 17.01 -17.34 -24.60
CA GLN A 352 16.08 -18.47 -24.44
C GLN A 352 16.03 -18.95 -22.99
N GLU A 353 17.17 -19.08 -22.31
CA GLU A 353 17.23 -19.44 -20.89
C GLU A 353 16.52 -18.39 -20.02
N ARG A 354 16.68 -17.13 -20.33
CA ARG A 354 16.01 -16.01 -19.65
C ARG A 354 14.50 -16.05 -19.82
N VAL A 355 14.01 -16.21 -21.04
CA VAL A 355 12.56 -16.31 -21.32
C VAL A 355 11.95 -17.50 -20.55
N LEU A 356 12.65 -18.63 -20.51
CA LEU A 356 12.20 -19.80 -19.73
C LEU A 356 12.15 -19.48 -18.23
N LYS A 357 13.11 -18.73 -17.70
CA LYS A 357 13.13 -18.34 -16.28
C LYS A 357 11.98 -17.39 -15.96
N ILE A 358 11.72 -16.38 -16.77
CA ILE A 358 10.59 -15.46 -16.60
C ILE A 358 9.27 -16.22 -16.65
N ASN A 359 9.06 -17.08 -17.64
CA ASN A 359 7.87 -17.90 -17.76
C ASN A 359 7.65 -18.80 -16.51
N ALA A 360 8.71 -19.37 -15.97
CA ALA A 360 8.64 -20.17 -14.74
C ALA A 360 8.23 -19.31 -13.53
N MET A 361 8.76 -18.09 -13.42
CA MET A 361 8.40 -17.14 -12.35
C MET A 361 6.94 -16.68 -12.48
N GLU A 362 6.45 -16.41 -13.71
CA GLU A 362 5.05 -16.08 -13.94
C GLU A 362 4.11 -17.24 -13.58
N GLN A 363 4.48 -18.47 -13.93
CA GLN A 363 3.71 -19.66 -13.55
C GLN A 363 3.68 -19.83 -12.03
N MET A 364 4.81 -19.60 -11.35
CA MET A 364 4.89 -19.60 -9.90
C MET A 364 3.99 -18.53 -9.28
N TYR A 365 4.04 -17.32 -9.79
CA TYR A 365 3.20 -16.21 -9.32
C TYR A 365 1.72 -16.54 -9.45
N ARG A 366 1.29 -17.05 -10.61
CA ARG A 366 -0.10 -17.49 -10.84
C ARG A 366 -0.53 -18.60 -9.88
N LEU A 367 0.33 -19.59 -9.63
CA LEU A 367 0.05 -20.64 -8.65
C LEU A 367 -0.17 -20.06 -7.25
N LEU A 368 0.68 -19.13 -6.82
CA LEU A 368 0.55 -18.47 -5.53
C LEU A 368 -0.74 -17.64 -5.44
N GLU A 369 -1.13 -16.94 -6.52
CA GLU A 369 -2.39 -16.20 -6.61
C GLU A 369 -3.61 -17.14 -6.51
N GLU A 370 -3.61 -18.24 -7.25
CA GLU A 370 -4.71 -19.22 -7.25
C GLU A 370 -4.86 -19.87 -5.86
N VAL A 371 -3.74 -20.21 -5.18
CA VAL A 371 -3.80 -20.72 -3.80
C VAL A 371 -4.26 -19.63 -2.84
N SER A 372 -3.82 -18.38 -3.01
CA SER A 372 -4.26 -17.26 -2.17
C SER A 372 -5.77 -17.06 -2.26
N GLN A 373 -6.35 -17.19 -3.46
CA GLN A 373 -7.79 -17.10 -3.65
C GLN A 373 -8.54 -18.22 -2.90
N GLN A 374 -8.01 -19.45 -2.90
CA GLN A 374 -8.63 -20.55 -2.13
C GLN A 374 -8.55 -20.32 -0.61
N ILE A 375 -7.47 -19.71 -0.13
CA ILE A 375 -7.32 -19.34 1.29
C ILE A 375 -8.26 -18.17 1.65
N GLU A 376 -8.48 -17.23 0.73
CA GLU A 376 -9.48 -16.18 0.88
C GLU A 376 -10.90 -16.74 0.91
N ASP A 377 -11.24 -17.68 0.02
CA ASP A 377 -12.55 -18.35 0.01
C ASP A 377 -12.82 -19.08 1.33
N LEU A 378 -11.78 -19.67 1.93
CA LEU A 378 -11.85 -20.28 3.25
C LEU A 378 -12.08 -19.22 4.35
N TYR A 379 -11.43 -18.07 4.27
CA TYR A 379 -11.68 -16.94 5.16
C TYR A 379 -13.12 -16.43 5.06
N GLN A 380 -13.67 -16.38 3.85
CA GLN A 380 -15.04 -15.94 3.65
C GLN A 380 -16.07 -16.94 4.19
N SER A 381 -15.87 -18.24 3.96
CA SER A 381 -16.81 -19.29 4.36
C SER A 381 -16.71 -19.71 5.83
N GLY A 382 -15.51 -19.61 6.41
CA GLY A 382 -15.15 -20.11 7.73
C GLY A 382 -14.88 -21.62 7.78
N PHE A 383 -14.19 -22.07 8.82
CA PHE A 383 -13.78 -23.46 8.99
C PHE A 383 -14.95 -24.40 9.26
N ASP A 384 -16.01 -23.92 9.94
CA ASP A 384 -17.22 -24.68 10.25
C ASP A 384 -18.02 -25.04 8.99
N ALA A 385 -17.80 -24.36 7.87
CA ALA A 385 -18.55 -24.50 6.63
C ALA A 385 -17.81 -25.22 5.52
N VAL A 386 -16.62 -25.74 5.79
CA VAL A 386 -15.79 -26.39 4.77
C VAL A 386 -16.45 -27.67 4.27
N HIS A 387 -16.70 -27.76 2.96
CA HIS A 387 -17.24 -28.94 2.30
C HIS A 387 -16.12 -29.88 1.84
N ASP A 388 -16.50 -31.16 1.55
CA ASP A 388 -15.55 -32.16 1.04
C ASP A 388 -14.91 -31.74 -0.29
N SER A 389 -15.65 -31.02 -1.12
CA SER A 389 -15.12 -30.44 -2.37
C SER A 389 -14.00 -29.45 -2.12
N THR A 390 -14.13 -28.59 -1.10
CA THR A 390 -13.09 -27.63 -0.71
C THR A 390 -11.86 -28.34 -0.17
N LEU A 391 -12.04 -29.36 0.66
CA LEU A 391 -10.91 -30.19 1.14
C LEU A 391 -10.23 -30.92 -0.02
N GLY A 392 -11.01 -31.42 -0.99
CA GLY A 392 -10.47 -32.02 -2.22
C GLY A 392 -9.62 -31.05 -3.03
N MET A 393 -10.08 -29.80 -3.19
CA MET A 393 -9.30 -28.76 -3.87
C MET A 393 -8.03 -28.40 -3.10
N LEU A 394 -8.11 -28.21 -1.79
CA LEU A 394 -6.92 -27.89 -0.96
C LEU A 394 -5.86 -29.00 -1.02
N ARG A 395 -6.26 -30.27 -1.11
CA ARG A 395 -5.33 -31.41 -1.33
C ARG A 395 -4.66 -31.34 -2.70
N GLN A 396 -5.42 -31.06 -3.75
CA GLN A 396 -4.85 -30.88 -5.10
C GLN A 396 -3.84 -29.71 -5.12
N TRP A 397 -4.15 -28.61 -4.44
CA TRP A 397 -3.20 -27.50 -4.30
C TRP A 397 -1.97 -27.87 -3.48
N ALA A 398 -2.11 -28.72 -2.45
CA ALA A 398 -0.98 -29.20 -1.68
C ALA A 398 -0.02 -30.05 -2.56
N GLU A 399 -0.54 -30.91 -3.41
CA GLU A 399 0.25 -31.71 -4.34
C GLU A 399 0.92 -30.84 -5.39
N ARG A 400 0.18 -29.94 -6.05
CA ARG A 400 0.73 -28.99 -7.05
C ARG A 400 1.80 -28.08 -6.47
N ALA A 401 1.62 -27.57 -5.26
CA ALA A 401 2.62 -26.76 -4.57
C ALA A 401 3.90 -27.58 -4.31
N GLY A 402 3.77 -28.83 -3.90
CA GLY A 402 4.92 -29.73 -3.72
C GLY A 402 5.68 -30.00 -5.01
N GLU A 403 4.98 -30.29 -6.11
CA GLU A 403 5.55 -30.52 -7.44
C GLU A 403 6.24 -29.26 -8.01
N SER A 404 5.71 -28.07 -7.68
CA SER A 404 6.25 -26.78 -8.12
C SER A 404 7.41 -26.29 -7.24
N GLY A 405 7.91 -27.06 -6.29
CA GLY A 405 9.02 -26.70 -5.41
C GLY A 405 8.61 -25.88 -4.18
N LEU A 406 7.32 -25.62 -3.95
CA LEU A 406 6.77 -24.94 -2.77
C LEU A 406 6.48 -25.95 -1.65
N ALA A 407 7.48 -26.76 -1.27
CA ALA A 407 7.31 -27.87 -0.33
C ALA A 407 6.70 -27.46 1.01
N PHE A 408 7.07 -26.29 1.55
CA PHE A 408 6.48 -25.78 2.79
C PHE A 408 4.97 -25.57 2.65
N LEU A 409 4.55 -24.90 1.59
CA LEU A 409 3.13 -24.63 1.30
C LEU A 409 2.34 -25.95 1.17
N GLY A 410 2.86 -26.88 0.39
CA GLY A 410 2.23 -28.21 0.23
C GLY A 410 2.05 -28.96 1.56
N ILE A 411 3.08 -28.96 2.42
CA ILE A 411 3.02 -29.57 3.75
C ILE A 411 1.98 -28.86 4.63
N GLN A 412 1.94 -27.54 4.65
CA GLN A 412 1.00 -26.78 5.48
C GLN A 412 -0.45 -26.95 5.01
N LEU A 413 -0.71 -26.91 3.70
CA LEU A 413 -2.04 -27.19 3.15
C LEU A 413 -2.52 -28.61 3.51
N GLY A 414 -1.64 -29.62 3.40
CA GLY A 414 -1.95 -30.99 3.82
C GLY A 414 -2.22 -31.14 5.33
N LYS A 415 -1.54 -30.36 6.16
CA LYS A 415 -1.82 -30.31 7.60
C LYS A 415 -3.17 -29.63 7.87
N LEU A 416 -3.43 -28.48 7.21
CA LEU A 416 -4.71 -27.77 7.34
C LEU A 416 -5.89 -28.68 7.03
N CYS A 417 -5.83 -29.44 5.94
CA CYS A 417 -6.89 -30.39 5.59
C CYS A 417 -7.14 -31.42 6.70
N ARG A 418 -6.07 -31.99 7.30
CA ARG A 418 -6.20 -32.97 8.38
C ARG A 418 -6.81 -32.39 9.65
N GLU A 419 -6.42 -31.18 10.03
CA GLU A 419 -6.96 -30.53 11.21
C GLU A 419 -8.44 -30.15 11.02
N ILE A 420 -8.81 -29.61 9.86
CA ILE A 420 -10.23 -29.32 9.54
C ILE A 420 -11.07 -30.63 9.60
N GLU A 421 -10.57 -31.73 9.04
CA GLU A 421 -11.27 -33.01 9.12
C GLU A 421 -11.39 -33.52 10.56
N SER A 422 -10.33 -33.40 11.36
CA SER A 422 -10.35 -33.75 12.77
C SER A 422 -11.39 -32.95 13.56
N CYS A 423 -11.45 -31.63 13.34
CA CYS A 423 -12.46 -30.76 13.97
C CYS A 423 -13.89 -31.13 13.57
N ARG A 424 -14.15 -31.43 12.29
CA ARG A 424 -15.48 -31.82 11.78
C ARG A 424 -16.01 -33.11 12.41
N HIS A 425 -15.13 -34.02 12.82
CA HIS A 425 -15.48 -35.29 13.48
C HIS A 425 -15.54 -35.17 15.01
N SER A 426 -15.21 -33.99 15.58
CA SER A 426 -15.27 -33.74 17.01
C SER A 426 -16.65 -33.27 17.42
N LEU A 427 -17.12 -33.76 18.58
CA LEU A 427 -18.35 -33.27 19.22
C LEU A 427 -18.19 -31.85 19.81
N HIS A 428 -16.96 -31.47 20.11
CA HIS A 428 -16.59 -30.15 20.66
C HIS A 428 -15.34 -29.65 19.91
N PRO A 429 -15.49 -29.07 18.72
CA PRO A 429 -14.35 -28.59 17.97
C PRO A 429 -13.64 -27.46 18.74
N VAL A 430 -12.33 -27.57 18.87
CA VAL A 430 -11.47 -26.51 19.41
C VAL A 430 -10.68 -25.94 18.25
N HIS A 431 -11.07 -24.75 17.83
CA HIS A 431 -10.43 -24.03 16.74
C HIS A 431 -9.14 -23.36 17.22
N GLY A 432 -8.00 -23.98 17.04
CA GLY A 432 -6.71 -23.43 17.43
C GLY A 432 -5.58 -23.90 16.51
N ALA A 433 -5.48 -25.22 16.31
CA ALA A 433 -4.41 -25.78 15.51
C ALA A 433 -4.56 -25.45 14.01
N GLU A 434 -5.77 -25.57 13.45
CA GLU A 434 -6.07 -25.22 12.07
C GLU A 434 -5.88 -23.72 11.82
N LEU A 435 -6.24 -22.86 12.77
CA LEU A 435 -6.07 -21.41 12.64
C LEU A 435 -4.59 -21.01 12.65
N GLU A 436 -3.77 -21.63 13.48
CA GLU A 436 -2.33 -21.38 13.49
C GLU A 436 -1.68 -21.82 12.16
N ILE A 437 -2.11 -22.97 11.60
CA ILE A 437 -1.65 -23.45 10.31
C ILE A 437 -2.13 -22.49 9.18
N TYR A 438 -3.39 -22.07 9.23
CA TYR A 438 -3.96 -21.13 8.29
C TYR A 438 -3.19 -19.81 8.25
N VAL A 439 -2.90 -19.21 9.41
CA VAL A 439 -2.10 -17.98 9.51
C VAL A 439 -0.71 -18.17 8.93
N ASN A 440 -0.06 -19.30 9.21
CA ASN A 440 1.26 -19.63 8.64
C ASN A 440 1.19 -19.73 7.10
N ILE A 441 0.11 -20.26 6.54
CA ILE A 441 -0.12 -20.32 5.08
C ILE A 441 -0.29 -18.91 4.53
N ALA A 442 -1.15 -18.09 5.14
CA ALA A 442 -1.43 -16.71 4.69
C ALA A 442 -0.15 -15.86 4.69
N GLU A 443 0.66 -15.95 5.73
CA GLU A 443 1.96 -15.25 5.81
C GLU A 443 2.96 -15.75 4.77
N TYR A 444 3.04 -17.07 4.59
CA TYR A 444 3.91 -17.64 3.56
C TYR A 444 3.51 -17.16 2.16
N LEU A 445 2.21 -17.19 1.85
CA LEU A 445 1.69 -16.71 0.56
C LEU A 445 2.00 -15.24 0.35
N TRP A 446 1.81 -14.40 1.36
CA TRP A 446 2.17 -12.98 1.30
C TRP A 446 3.66 -12.78 0.98
N LEU A 447 4.56 -13.49 1.69
CA LEU A 447 6.01 -13.41 1.48
C LEU A 447 6.42 -13.96 0.10
N ALA A 448 5.90 -15.13 -0.27
CA ALA A 448 6.26 -15.80 -1.51
C ALA A 448 5.77 -15.01 -2.73
N ARG A 449 4.55 -14.45 -2.69
CA ARG A 449 4.01 -13.59 -3.74
C ARG A 449 4.86 -12.32 -3.88
N GLY A 450 5.10 -11.62 -2.77
CA GLY A 450 5.93 -10.40 -2.79
C GLY A 450 7.34 -10.65 -3.30
N LYS A 451 7.96 -11.80 -2.96
CA LYS A 451 9.27 -12.18 -3.49
C LYS A 451 9.22 -12.47 -4.99
N THR A 452 8.24 -13.26 -5.46
CA THR A 452 8.12 -13.62 -6.86
C THR A 452 7.79 -12.39 -7.73
N GLU A 453 6.91 -11.54 -7.24
CA GLU A 453 6.58 -10.25 -7.85
C GLU A 453 7.82 -9.35 -8.00
N PHE A 454 8.63 -9.28 -6.94
CA PHE A 454 9.89 -8.54 -6.97
C PHE A 454 10.87 -9.14 -7.99
N ASP A 455 11.01 -10.47 -8.04
CA ASP A 455 11.91 -11.15 -8.98
C ASP A 455 11.48 -10.93 -10.44
N LEU A 456 10.17 -10.91 -10.71
CA LEU A 456 9.62 -10.54 -12.02
C LEU A 456 9.97 -9.10 -12.40
N ALA A 457 9.77 -8.17 -11.47
CA ALA A 457 10.12 -6.76 -11.69
C ALA A 457 11.62 -6.58 -11.88
N GLU A 458 12.46 -7.26 -11.08
CA GLU A 458 13.91 -7.26 -11.24
C GLU A 458 14.31 -7.74 -12.65
N ALA A 459 13.74 -8.88 -13.08
CA ALA A 459 13.99 -9.43 -14.40
C ALA A 459 13.59 -8.49 -15.55
N TYR A 460 12.59 -7.64 -15.35
CA TYR A 460 12.11 -6.68 -16.32
C TYR A 460 12.95 -5.37 -16.33
N TYR A 461 13.21 -4.80 -15.14
CA TYR A 461 13.80 -3.45 -15.03
C TYR A 461 15.35 -3.43 -15.02
N THR A 462 16.02 -4.52 -14.64
CA THR A 462 17.49 -4.51 -14.48
C THR A 462 18.27 -4.91 -15.73
N GLN A 463 17.59 -5.00 -16.84
CA GLN A 463 18.20 -5.44 -18.11
C GLN A 463 18.59 -4.29 -19.01
#